data_cff4aa3ab02f048f5e41ef9785cc13be
#
_entry.id   cff4aa3ab02f048f5e41ef9785cc13be
#
_cell.length_a   1.000
_cell.length_b   1.000
_cell.length_c   1.000
_cell.angle_alpha   90.00
_cell.angle_beta   90.00
_cell.angle_gamma   90.00
#
_symmetry.space_group_name_H-M   'P 1'
#
loop_
_entity.id
_entity.type
_entity.pdbx_description
1 polymer ?
#
loop_
_entity_poly.entity_id
_entity_poly.type
_entity_poly.pdbx_seq_one_letter_code
_entity_poly.pdbx_strand_id
1 'polypeptide(L)'
;LIFFYEWSVKLNWTGTSKSGVQYKGHVEIPNLSDENSVDEVEISVSLAKDEPDTNLVALMKEEGVKLLREAMGIYISTLKTEFTQGMILPTMNGESVDPVGQPALKTEERKAKPAPSKTQARPVGVKIPTCKITLKETFLTSPEELYRVFTTQELVQAFTHAPATLEADRGGKFHMVDGNVSGEFTDLVPEKHIVMKWRFKSWPEGHFATITLTFIDKNGETELCMEGRGIPAPEEERTRQGWQRYYFEGIKQTFGYGARLF
;
A
#
# COMPACT_ATOMS: atom_id res chain seq x y z
N LEU A 1 -6.87 11.34 23.99
CA LEU A 1 -7.33 10.01 23.56
C LEU A 1 -6.18 9.04 23.77
N ILE A 2 -6.38 8.05 24.64
CA ILE A 2 -5.41 6.99 24.88
C ILE A 2 -5.72 5.92 23.82
N PHE A 3 -4.73 5.60 22.99
CA PHE A 3 -4.83 4.58 21.97
C PHE A 3 -4.39 3.24 22.58
N PHE A 4 -5.36 2.39 22.88
CA PHE A 4 -5.08 1.06 23.44
C PHE A 4 -4.94 0.03 22.31
N TYR A 5 -3.87 -0.73 22.34
CA TYR A 5 -3.70 -1.93 21.52
C TYR A 5 -3.00 -3.02 22.34
N GLU A 6 -3.38 -4.25 22.12
CA GLU A 6 -2.74 -5.43 22.68
C GLU A 6 -2.74 -6.51 21.60
N TRP A 7 -1.57 -6.90 21.13
CA TRP A 7 -1.43 -7.85 20.05
C TRP A 7 -0.51 -9.00 20.42
N SER A 8 -0.95 -10.20 20.01
CA SER A 8 -0.10 -11.38 19.94
C SER A 8 0.34 -11.59 18.50
N VAL A 9 1.64 -11.49 18.24
CA VAL A 9 2.22 -11.59 16.90
C VAL A 9 2.95 -12.92 16.76
N LYS A 10 2.63 -13.69 15.70
CA LYS A 10 3.33 -14.91 15.34
C LYS A 10 3.91 -14.77 13.94
N LEU A 11 5.21 -14.98 13.81
CA LEU A 11 5.93 -14.88 12.55
C LEU A 11 6.62 -16.21 12.25
N ASN A 12 6.61 -16.61 10.98
CA ASN A 12 7.43 -17.70 10.50
C ASN A 12 8.70 -17.16 9.85
N TRP A 13 9.84 -17.76 10.14
CA TRP A 13 11.09 -17.40 9.50
C TRP A 13 11.72 -18.59 8.78
N THR A 14 12.47 -18.30 7.75
CA THR A 14 13.27 -19.26 7.01
C THR A 14 14.69 -18.72 6.89
N GLY A 15 15.68 -19.56 7.15
CA GLY A 15 17.09 -19.26 7.01
C GLY A 15 17.77 -20.26 6.11
N THR A 16 18.72 -19.82 5.30
CA THR A 16 19.52 -20.72 4.46
C THR A 16 20.99 -20.62 4.89
N SER A 17 21.59 -21.76 5.22
CA SER A 17 23.01 -21.83 5.56
C SER A 17 23.89 -21.57 4.34
N LYS A 18 25.18 -21.32 4.57
CA LYS A 18 26.18 -21.22 3.47
C LYS A 18 26.30 -22.49 2.65
N SER A 19 25.93 -23.62 3.22
CA SER A 19 25.88 -24.93 2.54
C SER A 19 24.59 -25.18 1.76
N GLY A 20 23.65 -24.23 1.71
CA GLY A 20 22.40 -24.35 0.99
C GLY A 20 21.27 -25.07 1.74
N VAL A 21 21.48 -25.49 2.98
CA VAL A 21 20.46 -26.12 3.82
C VAL A 21 19.49 -25.06 4.32
N GLN A 22 18.18 -25.28 4.13
CA GLN A 22 17.13 -24.41 4.63
C GLN A 22 16.68 -24.86 6.01
N TYR A 23 16.47 -23.90 6.89
CA TYR A 23 15.93 -24.07 8.23
C TYR A 23 14.66 -23.23 8.38
N LYS A 24 13.72 -23.72 9.17
CA LYS A 24 12.44 -23.05 9.43
C LYS A 24 12.22 -22.90 10.92
N GLY A 25 11.60 -21.83 11.29
CA GLY A 25 11.25 -21.59 12.67
C GLY A 25 10.11 -20.57 12.80
N HIS A 26 9.77 -20.24 14.02
CA HIS A 26 8.77 -19.22 14.32
C HIS A 26 9.25 -18.30 15.43
N VAL A 27 8.68 -17.11 15.40
CA VAL A 27 8.84 -16.09 16.43
C VAL A 27 7.47 -15.82 17.02
N GLU A 28 7.39 -15.79 18.33
CA GLU A 28 6.19 -15.41 19.07
C GLU A 28 6.46 -14.15 19.89
N ILE A 29 5.55 -13.20 19.79
CA ILE A 29 5.53 -11.97 20.55
C ILE A 29 4.15 -11.91 21.22
N PRO A 30 4.03 -12.40 22.47
CA PRO A 30 2.73 -12.63 23.08
C PRO A 30 2.00 -11.35 23.49
N ASN A 31 2.75 -10.27 23.78
CA ASN A 31 2.18 -9.04 24.33
C ASN A 31 2.87 -7.81 23.76
N LEU A 32 2.43 -7.36 22.60
CA LEU A 32 2.79 -6.06 22.03
C LEU A 32 1.67 -5.08 22.32
N SER A 33 1.85 -4.21 23.31
CA SER A 33 0.84 -3.27 23.78
C SER A 33 1.39 -1.84 23.87
N ASP A 34 0.49 -0.88 24.03
CA ASP A 34 0.88 0.53 24.24
C ASP A 34 1.48 0.80 25.62
N GLU A 35 1.29 -0.10 26.57
CA GLU A 35 1.83 -0.01 27.91
C GLU A 35 3.30 -0.46 28.01
N ASN A 36 3.75 -1.33 27.06
CA ASN A 36 5.10 -1.86 27.05
C ASN A 36 5.98 -1.13 26.03
N SER A 37 7.19 -0.77 26.43
CA SER A 37 8.16 -0.30 25.46
C SER A 37 8.61 -1.46 24.55
N VAL A 38 8.97 -1.16 23.30
CA VAL A 38 9.43 -2.17 22.34
C VAL A 38 10.63 -2.96 22.85
N ASP A 39 11.44 -2.36 23.72
CA ASP A 39 12.62 -2.98 24.30
C ASP A 39 12.25 -3.98 25.41
N GLU A 40 11.11 -3.82 26.05
CA GLU A 40 10.63 -4.67 27.15
C GLU A 40 9.74 -5.84 26.65
N VAL A 41 9.29 -5.80 25.40
CA VAL A 41 8.45 -6.85 24.84
C VAL A 41 9.21 -8.17 24.72
N GLU A 42 8.64 -9.25 25.24
CA GLU A 42 9.21 -10.59 25.12
C GLU A 42 9.11 -11.11 23.68
N ILE A 43 10.24 -11.52 23.12
CA ILE A 43 10.34 -12.10 21.79
C ILE A 43 10.93 -13.51 21.91
N SER A 44 10.10 -14.51 21.69
CA SER A 44 10.51 -15.92 21.72
C SER A 44 10.82 -16.41 20.32
N VAL A 45 12.02 -16.94 20.11
CA VAL A 45 12.46 -17.52 18.83
C VAL A 45 12.62 -19.02 19.00
N SER A 46 11.98 -19.81 18.15
CA SER A 46 12.04 -21.25 18.15
C SER A 46 12.20 -21.83 16.74
N LEU A 47 12.76 -23.05 16.68
CA LEU A 47 12.82 -23.86 15.46
C LEU A 47 11.51 -24.64 15.26
N ALA A 48 11.26 -25.05 14.02
CA ALA A 48 10.24 -26.06 13.73
C ALA A 48 10.64 -27.40 14.37
N LYS A 49 9.65 -28.24 14.70
CA LYS A 49 9.80 -29.45 15.54
C LYS A 49 10.84 -30.46 15.08
N ASP A 50 11.19 -30.46 13.79
CA ASP A 50 12.10 -31.45 13.18
C ASP A 50 13.44 -30.86 12.75
N GLU A 51 13.75 -29.62 13.15
CA GLU A 51 14.98 -28.96 12.75
C GLU A 51 16.08 -29.11 13.81
N PRO A 52 17.33 -29.42 13.44
CA PRO A 52 18.42 -29.51 14.37
C PRO A 52 18.81 -28.12 14.92
N ASP A 53 19.17 -28.08 16.19
CA ASP A 53 19.66 -26.83 16.82
C ASP A 53 20.97 -26.39 16.16
N THR A 54 21.01 -25.20 15.65
CA THR A 54 22.13 -24.66 14.87
C THR A 54 22.44 -23.22 15.26
N ASN A 55 23.60 -22.75 14.82
CA ASN A 55 24.02 -21.35 14.96
C ASN A 55 23.04 -20.34 14.35
N LEU A 56 22.12 -20.78 13.48
CA LEU A 56 21.07 -19.92 12.90
C LEU A 56 20.04 -19.48 13.94
N VAL A 57 19.73 -20.34 14.92
CA VAL A 57 18.85 -19.97 16.03
C VAL A 57 19.51 -18.92 16.90
N ALA A 58 20.79 -19.08 17.19
CA ALA A 58 21.56 -18.09 17.95
C ALA A 58 21.59 -16.76 17.22
N LEU A 59 21.83 -16.77 15.90
CA LEU A 59 21.82 -15.58 15.06
C LEU A 59 20.42 -14.92 15.05
N MET A 60 19.34 -15.70 14.96
CA MET A 60 17.97 -15.18 15.02
C MET A 60 17.64 -14.60 16.40
N LYS A 61 18.12 -15.21 17.48
CA LYS A 61 17.93 -14.69 18.84
C LYS A 61 18.69 -13.38 19.09
N GLU A 62 19.83 -13.19 18.44
CA GLU A 62 20.68 -12.01 18.64
C GLU A 62 20.34 -10.92 17.59
N GLU A 63 20.63 -11.17 16.32
CA GLU A 63 20.45 -10.18 15.26
C GLU A 63 19.01 -10.09 14.77
N GLY A 64 18.30 -11.22 14.66
CA GLY A 64 16.90 -11.27 14.22
C GLY A 64 15.97 -10.56 15.19
N VAL A 65 16.12 -10.76 16.49
CA VAL A 65 15.33 -10.09 17.52
C VAL A 65 15.59 -8.59 17.52
N LYS A 66 16.84 -8.16 17.33
CA LYS A 66 17.19 -6.75 17.22
C LYS A 66 16.48 -6.07 16.03
N LEU A 67 16.55 -6.68 14.86
CA LEU A 67 15.85 -6.18 13.66
C LEU A 67 14.32 -6.16 13.84
N LEU A 68 13.77 -7.17 14.52
CA LEU A 68 12.34 -7.20 14.84
C LEU A 68 11.95 -6.05 15.78
N ARG A 69 12.75 -5.74 16.80
CA ARG A 69 12.51 -4.60 17.69
C ARG A 69 12.54 -3.28 16.92
N GLU A 70 13.51 -3.08 16.05
CA GLU A 70 13.59 -1.89 15.19
C GLU A 70 12.35 -1.76 14.28
N ALA A 71 11.94 -2.86 13.64
CA ALA A 71 10.76 -2.88 12.79
C ALA A 71 9.46 -2.59 13.55
N MET A 72 9.30 -3.16 14.75
CA MET A 72 8.15 -2.87 15.62
C MET A 72 8.15 -1.41 16.11
N GLY A 73 9.31 -0.86 16.44
CA GLY A 73 9.43 0.55 16.83
C GLY A 73 9.00 1.50 15.72
N ILE A 74 9.43 1.23 14.48
CA ILE A 74 9.00 1.99 13.30
C ILE A 74 7.49 1.85 13.09
N TYR A 75 6.96 0.63 13.19
CA TYR A 75 5.54 0.37 13.01
C TYR A 75 4.67 1.11 14.03
N ILE A 76 5.01 1.03 15.33
CA ILE A 76 4.28 1.72 16.40
C ILE A 76 4.37 3.24 16.25
N SER A 77 5.54 3.76 15.88
CA SER A 77 5.73 5.19 15.61
C SER A 77 4.86 5.66 14.44
N THR A 78 4.83 4.91 13.35
CA THR A 78 3.99 5.20 12.18
C THR A 78 2.51 5.14 12.55
N LEU A 79 2.09 4.11 13.29
CA LEU A 79 0.72 3.95 13.76
C LEU A 79 0.28 5.16 14.60
N LYS A 80 1.10 5.58 15.57
CA LYS A 80 0.82 6.75 16.40
C LYS A 80 0.73 8.03 15.57
N THR A 81 1.63 8.22 14.61
CA THR A 81 1.67 9.41 13.75
C THR A 81 0.45 9.47 12.81
N GLU A 82 0.09 8.38 12.16
CA GLU A 82 -1.05 8.34 11.25
C GLU A 82 -2.38 8.52 11.98
N PHE A 83 -2.53 7.96 13.18
CA PHE A 83 -3.75 8.13 13.96
C PHE A 83 -3.89 9.54 14.57
N THR A 84 -2.78 10.23 14.87
CA THR A 84 -2.84 11.59 15.38
C THR A 84 -3.09 12.64 14.29
N GLN A 85 -2.74 12.38 13.05
CA GLN A 85 -2.97 13.31 11.93
C GLN A 85 -4.42 13.34 11.42
N GLY A 86 -5.24 12.35 11.77
CA GLY A 86 -6.65 12.26 11.34
C GLY A 86 -7.68 12.75 12.34
N MET A 87 -7.29 13.17 13.54
CA MET A 87 -8.22 13.63 14.56
C MET A 87 -8.22 15.14 14.68
N ILE A 88 -9.34 15.77 14.27
CA ILE A 88 -9.70 17.11 14.67
C ILE A 88 -9.98 17.06 16.17
N LEU A 89 -9.07 17.56 16.99
CA LEU A 89 -9.31 17.80 18.40
C LEU A 89 -10.46 18.83 18.50
N PRO A 90 -11.53 18.57 19.27
CA PRO A 90 -12.49 19.62 19.57
C PRO A 90 -11.77 20.70 20.36
N THR A 91 -11.65 21.88 19.77
CA THR A 91 -11.11 23.08 20.42
C THR A 91 -12.04 23.44 21.56
N MET A 92 -11.63 23.20 22.78
CA MET A 92 -12.24 23.86 23.92
C MET A 92 -11.90 25.35 23.85
N ASN A 93 -12.95 26.16 23.86
CA ASN A 93 -12.94 27.60 23.80
C ASN A 93 -11.99 28.25 24.80
N GLY A 94 -11.35 29.30 24.32
CA GLY A 94 -11.06 30.52 25.09
C GLY A 94 -9.61 30.69 25.51
N GLU A 95 -8.86 31.41 24.74
CA GLU A 95 -8.32 32.71 25.07
C GLU A 95 -7.39 33.20 23.95
N SER A 96 -7.72 34.36 23.48
CA SER A 96 -6.98 35.18 22.53
C SER A 96 -5.71 35.74 23.16
N VAL A 97 -4.55 35.58 22.52
CA VAL A 97 -3.45 36.54 22.65
C VAL A 97 -2.83 36.73 21.26
N ASP A 98 -2.96 37.97 20.78
CA ASP A 98 -2.45 38.49 19.53
C ASP A 98 -0.92 38.65 19.50
N PRO A 99 -0.36 38.90 18.32
CA PRO A 99 1.04 38.63 18.00
C PRO A 99 1.94 39.85 18.17
N VAL A 100 3.18 39.66 18.57
CA VAL A 100 4.22 40.71 18.50
C VAL A 100 5.49 40.19 17.85
N GLY A 101 5.80 40.79 16.73
CA GLY A 101 7.10 41.33 16.38
C GLY A 101 8.02 40.51 15.49
N GLN A 102 7.97 40.83 14.21
CA GLN A 102 9.16 40.75 13.32
C GLN A 102 10.18 41.82 13.74
N PRO A 103 11.48 41.61 13.45
CA PRO A 103 12.02 42.44 12.38
C PRO A 103 12.88 41.70 11.35
N ALA A 104 12.76 42.18 10.14
CA ALA A 104 13.57 41.90 8.98
C ALA A 104 14.95 42.53 9.08
N LEU A 105 15.98 41.90 8.45
CA LEU A 105 17.11 42.60 7.83
C LEU A 105 17.81 41.66 6.82
N LYS A 106 17.61 41.98 5.55
CA LYS A 106 18.49 42.37 4.44
C LYS A 106 19.64 41.43 4.06
N THR A 107 19.48 40.88 2.89
CA THR A 107 20.29 40.93 1.63
C THR A 107 21.82 40.96 1.74
N GLU A 108 22.47 39.94 1.17
CA GLU A 108 23.53 40.20 0.15
C GLU A 108 23.79 38.98 -0.74
N GLU A 109 23.76 39.26 -2.04
CA GLU A 109 24.18 38.39 -3.15
C GLU A 109 25.67 38.11 -3.12
N ARG A 110 26.07 36.88 -3.44
CA ARG A 110 27.28 36.64 -4.26
C ARG A 110 27.17 35.37 -5.07
N LYS A 111 27.25 35.59 -6.38
CA LYS A 111 27.50 34.62 -7.46
C LYS A 111 28.78 33.85 -7.27
N ALA A 112 28.76 32.55 -7.53
CA ALA A 112 29.73 31.82 -8.35
C ALA A 112 29.27 30.40 -8.67
N LYS A 113 29.12 30.08 -9.93
CA LYS A 113 29.17 28.72 -10.54
C LYS A 113 30.67 28.37 -10.78
N PRO A 114 31.14 27.11 -10.99
CA PRO A 114 30.48 26.04 -11.72
C PRO A 114 30.63 24.58 -11.14
N ALA A 115 29.81 23.72 -11.62
CA ALA A 115 29.70 22.27 -11.74
C ALA A 115 31.00 21.42 -11.87
N PRO A 116 30.92 20.05 -12.03
CA PRO A 116 29.97 19.07 -11.49
C PRO A 116 30.65 17.88 -10.79
N SER A 117 30.09 17.28 -9.84
CA SER A 117 30.40 15.87 -9.56
C SER A 117 29.15 15.07 -9.25
N LYS A 118 28.87 14.18 -10.18
CA LYS A 118 27.89 13.12 -10.08
C LYS A 118 28.33 12.18 -8.98
N THR A 119 27.72 12.31 -7.82
CA THR A 119 27.66 11.20 -6.86
C THR A 119 26.20 10.79 -6.83
N GLN A 120 25.88 9.76 -7.59
CA GLN A 120 24.62 9.02 -7.45
C GLN A 120 24.63 8.42 -6.05
N ALA A 121 23.95 9.08 -5.12
CA ALA A 121 23.48 8.44 -3.92
C ALA A 121 22.48 7.37 -4.37
N ARG A 122 22.90 6.11 -4.39
CA ARG A 122 21.99 4.96 -4.48
C ARG A 122 21.08 5.06 -3.25
N PRO A 123 19.77 5.19 -3.43
CA PRO A 123 18.87 4.99 -2.31
C PRO A 123 19.03 3.52 -1.88
N VAL A 124 19.47 3.31 -0.65
CA VAL A 124 19.39 2.01 0.02
C VAL A 124 17.91 1.83 0.36
N GLY A 125 17.10 1.57 -0.65
CA GLY A 125 15.70 1.23 -0.47
C GLY A 125 15.64 -0.18 0.07
N VAL A 126 15.06 -0.34 1.24
CA VAL A 126 14.58 -1.64 1.72
C VAL A 126 13.69 -2.19 0.61
N LYS A 127 14.07 -3.31 -0.02
CA LYS A 127 13.25 -3.95 -1.04
C LYS A 127 11.99 -4.46 -0.37
N ILE A 128 10.87 -3.78 -0.60
CA ILE A 128 9.56 -4.24 -0.16
C ILE A 128 9.28 -5.53 -0.91
N PRO A 129 9.02 -6.66 -0.21
CA PRO A 129 8.63 -7.89 -0.88
C PRO A 129 7.30 -7.66 -1.59
N THR A 130 7.26 -7.98 -2.88
CA THR A 130 6.08 -7.77 -3.73
C THR A 130 5.59 -9.07 -4.32
N CYS A 131 4.29 -9.14 -4.59
CA CYS A 131 3.62 -10.25 -5.23
C CYS A 131 2.92 -9.84 -6.53
N LYS A 132 2.40 -10.83 -7.24
CA LYS A 132 1.56 -10.69 -8.43
C LYS A 132 0.16 -11.20 -8.13
N ILE A 133 -0.85 -10.44 -8.52
CA ILE A 133 -2.27 -10.84 -8.46
C ILE A 133 -2.80 -10.93 -9.88
N THR A 134 -3.61 -11.95 -10.15
CA THR A 134 -4.37 -12.06 -11.39
C THR A 134 -5.82 -12.37 -11.04
N LEU A 135 -6.74 -11.58 -11.55
CA LEU A 135 -8.18 -11.73 -11.40
C LEU A 135 -8.82 -11.73 -12.79
N LYS A 136 -9.89 -12.49 -12.94
CA LYS A 136 -10.70 -12.51 -14.14
C LYS A 136 -12.16 -12.44 -13.75
N GLU A 137 -12.92 -11.66 -14.51
CA GLU A 137 -14.35 -11.49 -14.29
C GLU A 137 -15.08 -11.21 -15.60
N THR A 138 -16.30 -11.70 -15.72
CA THR A 138 -17.12 -11.50 -16.90
C THR A 138 -18.21 -10.47 -16.62
N PHE A 139 -18.38 -9.54 -17.56
CA PHE A 139 -19.37 -8.48 -17.53
C PHE A 139 -20.28 -8.56 -18.75
N LEU A 140 -21.58 -8.46 -18.52
CA LEU A 140 -22.61 -8.49 -19.57
C LEU A 140 -22.71 -7.13 -20.27
N THR A 141 -21.64 -6.72 -20.92
CA THR A 141 -21.53 -5.45 -21.64
C THR A 141 -20.42 -5.54 -22.69
N SER A 142 -20.35 -4.57 -23.58
CA SER A 142 -19.28 -4.47 -24.57
C SER A 142 -17.95 -4.00 -23.97
N PRO A 143 -16.80 -4.32 -24.60
CA PRO A 143 -15.50 -3.79 -24.17
C PRO A 143 -15.45 -2.26 -24.16
N GLU A 144 -16.12 -1.59 -25.10
CA GLU A 144 -16.23 -0.13 -25.18
C GLU A 144 -16.89 0.45 -23.93
N GLU A 145 -18.06 -0.05 -23.55
CA GLU A 145 -18.78 0.43 -22.37
C GLU A 145 -18.01 0.14 -21.08
N LEU A 146 -17.43 -1.05 -20.96
CA LEU A 146 -16.63 -1.39 -19.78
C LEU A 146 -15.36 -0.55 -19.69
N TYR A 147 -14.70 -0.24 -20.81
CA TYR A 147 -13.56 0.67 -20.86
C TYR A 147 -13.95 2.09 -20.38
N ARG A 148 -15.11 2.59 -20.81
CA ARG A 148 -15.64 3.89 -20.38
C ARG A 148 -15.87 3.96 -18.87
N VAL A 149 -16.31 2.85 -18.25
CA VAL A 149 -16.50 2.79 -16.78
C VAL A 149 -15.21 3.12 -16.01
N PHE A 150 -14.05 2.74 -16.54
CA PHE A 150 -12.76 3.02 -15.91
C PHE A 150 -12.13 4.37 -16.31
N THR A 151 -12.62 4.99 -17.38
CA THR A 151 -12.01 6.21 -17.94
C THR A 151 -12.90 7.45 -17.85
N THR A 152 -14.12 7.31 -17.34
CA THR A 152 -15.06 8.43 -17.15
C THR A 152 -15.26 8.69 -15.66
N GLN A 153 -14.99 9.92 -15.22
CA GLN A 153 -15.01 10.30 -13.80
C GLN A 153 -16.37 10.01 -13.14
N GLU A 154 -17.46 10.37 -13.80
CA GLU A 154 -18.81 10.19 -13.28
C GLU A 154 -19.16 8.70 -13.09
N LEU A 155 -18.69 7.84 -14.00
CA LEU A 155 -18.92 6.41 -13.90
C LEU A 155 -18.08 5.78 -12.80
N VAL A 156 -16.84 6.25 -12.61
CA VAL A 156 -15.99 5.84 -11.47
C VAL A 156 -16.63 6.23 -10.14
N GLN A 157 -17.14 7.45 -10.02
CA GLN A 157 -17.86 7.91 -8.83
C GLN A 157 -19.12 7.07 -8.58
N ALA A 158 -19.82 6.69 -9.65
CA ALA A 158 -21.05 5.90 -9.52
C ALA A 158 -20.80 4.53 -8.91
N PHE A 159 -19.81 3.75 -9.36
CA PHE A 159 -19.59 2.41 -8.83
C PHE A 159 -18.76 2.39 -7.53
N THR A 160 -17.94 3.41 -7.29
CA THR A 160 -17.17 3.51 -6.03
C THR A 160 -18.00 4.13 -4.90
N HIS A 161 -19.13 4.77 -5.22
CA HIS A 161 -19.96 5.55 -4.30
C HIS A 161 -19.16 6.60 -3.50
N ALA A 162 -18.11 7.13 -4.09
CA ALA A 162 -17.19 8.07 -3.46
C ALA A 162 -16.67 9.11 -4.45
N PRO A 163 -16.23 10.29 -3.97
CA PRO A 163 -15.58 11.27 -4.82
C PRO A 163 -14.36 10.68 -5.54
N ALA A 164 -14.25 11.00 -6.82
CA ALA A 164 -13.11 10.65 -7.64
C ALA A 164 -12.71 11.83 -8.54
N THR A 165 -11.44 11.96 -8.81
CA THR A 165 -10.87 12.81 -9.84
C THR A 165 -10.07 11.94 -10.79
N LEU A 166 -10.20 12.19 -12.09
CA LEU A 166 -9.65 11.31 -13.09
C LEU A 166 -9.30 12.10 -14.37
N GLU A 167 -8.08 11.96 -14.82
CA GLU A 167 -7.60 12.48 -16.10
C GLU A 167 -7.27 11.25 -16.97
N ALA A 168 -8.20 10.90 -17.89
CA ALA A 168 -8.10 9.69 -18.68
C ALA A 168 -7.20 9.85 -19.91
N ASP A 169 -5.97 10.33 -19.69
CA ASP A 169 -4.93 10.49 -20.68
C ASP A 169 -3.67 9.78 -20.24
N ARG A 170 -2.77 9.47 -21.17
CA ARG A 170 -1.47 8.91 -20.83
C ARG A 170 -0.64 9.89 -19.98
N GLY A 171 -0.28 9.50 -18.77
CA GLY A 171 0.33 10.36 -17.76
C GLY A 171 -0.67 11.09 -16.89
N GLY A 172 -1.97 10.97 -17.16
CA GLY A 172 -3.03 11.55 -16.35
C GLY A 172 -3.14 10.85 -15.00
N LYS A 173 -3.42 11.64 -13.96
CA LYS A 173 -3.52 11.17 -12.59
C LYS A 173 -4.96 10.88 -12.20
N PHE A 174 -5.12 9.99 -11.24
CA PHE A 174 -6.41 9.72 -10.65
C PHE A 174 -6.35 9.59 -9.13
N HIS A 175 -7.43 9.99 -8.51
CA HIS A 175 -7.72 9.75 -7.09
C HIS A 175 -9.14 9.19 -7.01
N MET A 176 -9.31 8.07 -6.32
CA MET A 176 -10.59 7.37 -6.17
C MET A 176 -10.82 7.01 -4.71
N VAL A 177 -12.08 6.67 -4.38
CA VAL A 177 -12.48 6.21 -3.05
C VAL A 177 -12.04 7.20 -1.97
N ASP A 178 -12.43 8.47 -2.16
CA ASP A 178 -12.09 9.58 -1.27
C ASP A 178 -10.57 9.72 -1.01
N GLY A 179 -9.78 9.55 -2.07
CA GLY A 179 -8.31 9.64 -2.02
C GLY A 179 -7.60 8.44 -1.39
N ASN A 180 -8.33 7.37 -1.03
CA ASN A 180 -7.72 6.14 -0.52
C ASN A 180 -6.97 5.35 -1.62
N VAL A 181 -7.36 5.55 -2.88
CA VAL A 181 -6.68 5.00 -4.06
C VAL A 181 -6.17 6.14 -4.92
N SER A 182 -4.92 6.04 -5.36
CA SER A 182 -4.33 7.02 -6.26
C SER A 182 -3.41 6.35 -7.28
N GLY A 183 -3.19 7.05 -8.38
CA GLY A 183 -2.33 6.53 -9.43
C GLY A 183 -2.18 7.44 -10.64
N GLU A 184 -1.64 6.84 -11.70
CA GLU A 184 -1.35 7.50 -12.97
C GLU A 184 -1.57 6.50 -14.11
N PHE A 185 -2.27 6.90 -15.15
CA PHE A 185 -2.41 6.09 -16.35
C PHE A 185 -1.10 6.10 -17.14
N THR A 186 -0.54 4.94 -17.39
CA THR A 186 0.70 4.81 -18.16
C THR A 186 0.46 4.44 -19.60
N ASP A 187 -0.62 3.71 -19.88
CA ASP A 187 -1.06 3.40 -21.23
C ASP A 187 -2.57 3.18 -21.29
N LEU A 188 -3.20 3.69 -22.33
CA LEU A 188 -4.64 3.65 -22.56
C LEU A 188 -4.88 3.30 -24.03
N VAL A 189 -5.38 2.09 -24.28
CA VAL A 189 -5.79 1.66 -25.61
C VAL A 189 -7.29 1.33 -25.55
N PRO A 190 -8.15 2.17 -26.15
CA PRO A 190 -9.60 2.00 -26.10
C PRO A 190 -10.01 0.56 -26.43
N GLU A 191 -10.95 0.04 -25.67
CA GLU A 191 -11.56 -1.30 -25.84
C GLU A 191 -10.59 -2.48 -25.68
N LYS A 192 -9.29 -2.24 -25.49
CA LYS A 192 -8.26 -3.28 -25.43
C LYS A 192 -7.63 -3.40 -24.06
N HIS A 193 -6.97 -2.35 -23.60
CA HIS A 193 -6.32 -2.38 -22.30
C HIS A 193 -6.12 -1.01 -21.67
N ILE A 194 -5.98 -1.02 -20.35
CA ILE A 194 -5.54 0.10 -19.52
C ILE A 194 -4.36 -0.38 -18.70
N VAL A 195 -3.26 0.38 -18.71
CA VAL A 195 -2.13 0.15 -17.83
C VAL A 195 -1.96 1.36 -16.93
N MET A 196 -1.86 1.14 -15.63
CA MET A 196 -1.74 2.23 -14.66
C MET A 196 -0.79 1.88 -13.52
N LYS A 197 -0.15 2.90 -12.96
CA LYS A 197 0.42 2.85 -11.63
C LYS A 197 -0.71 3.04 -10.63
N TRP A 198 -0.77 2.21 -9.62
CA TRP A 198 -1.88 2.19 -8.68
C TRP A 198 -1.39 1.88 -7.28
N ARG A 199 -1.96 2.53 -6.27
CA ARG A 199 -1.65 2.26 -4.88
C ARG A 199 -2.82 2.56 -3.95
N PHE A 200 -2.85 1.89 -2.79
CA PHE A 200 -3.58 2.39 -1.64
C PHE A 200 -2.78 3.48 -0.92
N LYS A 201 -3.49 4.41 -0.27
CA LYS A 201 -2.90 5.44 0.59
C LYS A 201 -2.06 4.83 1.73
N SER A 202 -2.46 3.66 2.24
CA SER A 202 -1.76 2.89 3.28
C SER A 202 -0.43 2.26 2.85
N TRP A 203 -0.12 2.21 1.55
CA TRP A 203 1.14 1.65 1.09
C TRP A 203 2.31 2.61 1.36
N PRO A 204 3.54 2.08 1.46
CA PRO A 204 4.72 2.91 1.63
C PRO A 204 4.78 4.03 0.59
N GLU A 205 5.20 5.22 1.01
CA GLU A 205 5.24 6.40 0.15
C GLU A 205 6.09 6.14 -1.10
N GLY A 206 5.58 6.59 -2.25
CA GLY A 206 6.24 6.39 -3.54
C GLY A 206 6.18 4.96 -4.09
N HIS A 207 5.59 3.99 -3.37
CA HIS A 207 5.42 2.64 -3.86
C HIS A 207 4.11 2.50 -4.64
N PHE A 208 4.21 2.08 -5.90
CA PHE A 208 3.08 1.82 -6.81
C PHE A 208 3.19 0.41 -7.38
N ALA A 209 2.07 -0.26 -7.48
CA ALA A 209 1.92 -1.44 -8.32
C ALA A 209 1.60 -1.03 -9.76
N THR A 210 1.95 -1.88 -10.70
CA THR A 210 1.45 -1.77 -12.08
C THR A 210 0.23 -2.64 -12.22
N ILE A 211 -0.91 -2.04 -12.54
CA ILE A 211 -2.15 -2.75 -12.84
C ILE A 211 -2.38 -2.69 -14.34
N THR A 212 -2.62 -3.86 -14.93
CA THR A 212 -3.03 -4.01 -16.33
C THR A 212 -4.43 -4.58 -16.37
N LEU A 213 -5.34 -3.86 -17.00
CA LEU A 213 -6.70 -4.31 -17.31
C LEU A 213 -6.74 -4.66 -18.79
N THR A 214 -7.14 -5.87 -19.12
CA THR A 214 -7.30 -6.32 -20.52
C THR A 214 -8.75 -6.68 -20.73
N PHE A 215 -9.35 -6.08 -21.77
CA PHE A 215 -10.75 -6.28 -22.15
C PHE A 215 -10.82 -7.26 -23.34
N ILE A 216 -11.50 -8.38 -23.13
CA ILE A 216 -11.61 -9.45 -24.14
C ILE A 216 -13.09 -9.59 -24.52
N ASP A 217 -13.41 -9.29 -25.78
CA ASP A 217 -14.76 -9.47 -26.31
C ASP A 217 -15.13 -10.96 -26.41
N LYS A 218 -16.28 -11.32 -25.87
CA LYS A 218 -16.85 -12.67 -25.86
C LYS A 218 -18.25 -12.73 -26.53
N ASN A 219 -18.47 -11.92 -27.56
CA ASN A 219 -19.75 -11.88 -28.30
C ASN A 219 -20.96 -11.50 -27.43
N GLY A 220 -20.94 -10.28 -26.91
CA GLY A 220 -21.97 -9.69 -26.06
C GLY A 220 -21.68 -9.74 -24.57
N GLU A 221 -20.52 -10.25 -24.19
CA GLU A 221 -19.95 -10.20 -22.86
C GLU A 221 -18.49 -9.74 -22.97
N THR A 222 -17.97 -9.14 -21.93
CA THR A 222 -16.53 -8.79 -21.84
C THR A 222 -15.89 -9.54 -20.70
N GLU A 223 -14.87 -10.35 -20.99
CA GLU A 223 -13.98 -10.88 -19.97
C GLU A 223 -12.92 -9.82 -19.65
N LEU A 224 -12.93 -9.34 -18.42
CA LEU A 224 -11.93 -8.43 -17.89
C LEU A 224 -10.85 -9.23 -17.15
N CYS A 225 -9.62 -9.17 -17.64
CA CYS A 225 -8.46 -9.70 -16.96
C CYS A 225 -7.70 -8.55 -16.26
N MET A 226 -7.59 -8.60 -14.96
CA MET A 226 -6.78 -7.70 -14.14
C MET A 226 -5.49 -8.41 -13.74
N GLU A 227 -4.36 -7.84 -14.08
CA GLU A 227 -3.04 -8.27 -13.63
C GLU A 227 -2.39 -7.16 -12.82
N GLY A 228 -2.07 -7.44 -11.55
CA GLY A 228 -1.34 -6.53 -10.66
C GLY A 228 0.06 -7.05 -10.40
N ARG A 229 1.09 -6.22 -10.62
CA ARG A 229 2.49 -6.53 -10.34
C ARG A 229 3.08 -5.48 -9.41
N GLY A 230 3.94 -5.92 -8.49
CA GLY A 230 4.58 -5.01 -7.53
C GLY A 230 3.68 -4.65 -6.35
N ILE A 231 2.66 -5.44 -6.07
CA ILE A 231 1.78 -5.28 -4.91
C ILE A 231 2.57 -5.69 -3.67
N PRO A 232 2.61 -4.88 -2.59
CA PRO A 232 3.25 -5.31 -1.35
C PRO A 232 2.70 -6.64 -0.86
N ALA A 233 3.55 -7.61 -0.56
CA ALA A 233 3.12 -8.96 -0.19
C ALA A 233 2.14 -9.00 1.00
N PRO A 234 2.28 -8.18 2.06
CA PRO A 234 1.30 -8.12 3.14
C PRO A 234 -0.08 -7.60 2.72
N GLU A 235 -0.15 -6.85 1.62
CA GLU A 235 -1.38 -6.24 1.10
C GLU A 235 -2.05 -7.08 -0.01
N GLU A 236 -1.53 -8.27 -0.31
CA GLU A 236 -2.02 -9.12 -1.41
C GLU A 236 -3.52 -9.40 -1.28
N GLU A 237 -3.92 -9.96 -0.14
CA GLU A 237 -5.32 -10.38 0.06
C GLU A 237 -6.27 -9.17 0.13
N ARG A 238 -5.87 -8.10 0.79
CA ARG A 238 -6.64 -6.86 0.84
C ARG A 238 -6.82 -6.25 -0.55
N THR A 239 -5.77 -6.27 -1.38
CA THR A 239 -5.83 -5.77 -2.75
C THR A 239 -6.73 -6.64 -3.61
N ARG A 240 -6.63 -7.97 -3.49
CA ARG A 240 -7.49 -8.94 -4.18
C ARG A 240 -8.96 -8.72 -3.86
N GLN A 241 -9.31 -8.69 -2.57
CA GLN A 241 -10.68 -8.46 -2.11
C GLN A 241 -11.18 -7.07 -2.50
N GLY A 242 -10.31 -6.05 -2.44
CA GLY A 242 -10.63 -4.70 -2.87
C GLY A 242 -11.05 -4.64 -4.33
N TRP A 243 -10.31 -5.27 -5.22
CA TRP A 243 -10.64 -5.34 -6.64
C TRP A 243 -11.93 -6.13 -6.91
N GLN A 244 -12.11 -7.28 -6.27
CA GLN A 244 -13.33 -8.08 -6.41
C GLN A 244 -14.57 -7.32 -5.94
N ARG A 245 -14.53 -6.77 -4.73
CA ARG A 245 -15.70 -6.18 -4.09
C ARG A 245 -16.01 -4.77 -4.60
N TYR A 246 -15.02 -3.88 -4.62
CA TYR A 246 -15.28 -2.46 -4.95
C TYR A 246 -15.27 -2.18 -6.44
N TYR A 247 -14.46 -2.90 -7.23
CA TYR A 247 -14.45 -2.72 -8.67
C TYR A 247 -15.42 -3.69 -9.37
N PHE A 248 -15.19 -4.99 -9.31
CA PHE A 248 -15.96 -5.92 -10.11
C PHE A 248 -17.42 -6.02 -9.66
N GLU A 249 -17.69 -6.29 -8.41
CA GLU A 249 -19.04 -6.33 -7.87
C GLU A 249 -19.70 -4.94 -7.92
N GLY A 250 -18.97 -3.89 -7.57
CA GLY A 250 -19.45 -2.52 -7.63
C GLY A 250 -19.93 -2.13 -9.04
N ILE A 251 -19.14 -2.43 -10.07
CA ILE A 251 -19.51 -2.19 -11.48
C ILE A 251 -20.73 -3.02 -11.87
N LYS A 252 -20.77 -4.32 -11.53
CA LYS A 252 -21.90 -5.20 -11.83
C LYS A 252 -23.19 -4.72 -11.22
N GLN A 253 -23.16 -4.30 -9.96
CA GLN A 253 -24.33 -3.82 -9.22
C GLN A 253 -24.81 -2.47 -9.73
N THR A 254 -23.89 -1.55 -9.98
CA THR A 254 -24.22 -0.18 -10.38
C THR A 254 -24.78 -0.11 -11.81
N PHE A 255 -24.19 -0.86 -12.73
CA PHE A 255 -24.57 -0.80 -14.16
C PHE A 255 -25.38 -2.01 -14.63
N GLY A 256 -25.67 -2.96 -13.76
CA GLY A 256 -26.45 -4.14 -14.12
C GLY A 256 -25.70 -5.17 -14.97
N TYR A 257 -24.37 -5.12 -15.00
CA TYR A 257 -23.55 -6.01 -15.85
C TYR A 257 -23.31 -7.40 -15.27
N GLY A 258 -24.02 -7.77 -14.19
CA GLY A 258 -23.83 -9.03 -13.48
C GLY A 258 -24.88 -10.12 -13.74
N ALA A 259 -26.04 -9.79 -14.30
CA ALA A 259 -27.14 -10.74 -14.48
C ALA A 259 -27.83 -10.54 -15.84
N ARG A 260 -28.10 -11.66 -16.54
CA ARG A 260 -29.11 -11.66 -17.61
C ARG A 260 -30.47 -11.68 -16.94
N LEU A 261 -31.25 -10.65 -17.15
CA LEU A 261 -32.69 -10.70 -16.90
C LEU A 261 -33.32 -11.60 -17.99
N PHE A 262 -33.71 -12.79 -17.61
CA PHE A 262 -34.52 -13.68 -18.47
C PHE A 262 -35.98 -13.25 -18.47
#